data_22a541ba5b0f0a3075a89f120773215b
#
_entry.id   22a541ba5b0f0a3075a89f120773215b
#
_cell.length_a   1.000
_cell.length_b   1.000
_cell.length_c   1.000
_cell.angle_alpha   90.00
_cell.angle_beta   90.00
_cell.angle_gamma   90.00
#
_symmetry.space_group_name_H-M   'P 1'
#
loop_
_entity.id
_entity.type
_entity.pdbx_description
1 polymer ?
#
loop_
_entity_poly.entity_id
_entity_poly.type
_entity_poly.pdbx_seq_one_letter_code
_entity_poly.pdbx_strand_id
1 'polypeptide(L)'
;MLQQLTEKNRHTRQHTQEYRQSFALNRNAAGFSKEMKEFVYTLVCDRADGPNVYDIDGNEYIDLTMGFGSILFGHNYLPVRKAIEEQLTKNWSVGPISH
;
A
#
# COMPACT_ATOMS: atom_id res chain seq x y z
N MET A 1 23.86 0.91 8.21
CA MET A 1 22.63 0.22 7.79
C MET A 1 21.37 0.94 8.27
N LEU A 2 21.19 1.18 9.57
CA LEU A 2 19.99 1.86 10.12
C LEU A 2 19.83 3.28 9.57
N GLN A 3 20.90 4.06 9.50
CA GLN A 3 20.90 5.43 8.95
C GLN A 3 20.49 5.44 7.48
N GLN A 4 21.01 4.52 6.67
CA GLN A 4 20.66 4.41 5.24
C GLN A 4 19.18 4.07 5.03
N LEU A 5 18.64 3.13 5.83
CA LEU A 5 17.21 2.79 5.79
C LEU A 5 16.33 3.95 6.25
N THR A 6 16.76 4.68 7.28
CA THR A 6 16.03 5.85 7.80
C THR A 6 15.97 6.96 6.76
N GLU A 7 17.04 7.21 6.04
CA GLU A 7 17.11 8.24 5.03
C GLU A 7 16.32 7.85 3.76
N LYS A 8 16.44 6.59 3.34
CA LYS A 8 15.72 6.02 2.20
C LYS A 8 14.19 6.10 2.36
N ASN A 9 13.68 5.97 3.60
CA ASN A 9 12.24 5.91 3.90
C ASN A 9 11.79 7.09 4.77
N ARG A 10 12.36 8.24 4.59
CA ARG A 10 12.16 9.42 5.44
C ARG A 10 10.69 9.87 5.51
N HIS A 11 10.05 10.07 4.37
CA HIS A 11 8.68 10.56 4.29
C HIS A 11 7.67 9.51 4.74
N THR A 12 7.87 8.26 4.36
CA THR A 12 7.05 7.12 4.84
C THR A 12 7.08 7.00 6.36
N ARG A 13 8.25 7.16 6.99
CA ARG A 13 8.39 7.13 8.45
C ARG A 13 7.72 8.33 9.12
N GLN A 14 7.90 9.52 8.58
CA GLN A 14 7.25 10.74 9.06
C GLN A 14 5.73 10.62 8.99
N HIS A 15 5.18 10.18 7.88
CA HIS A 15 3.75 9.93 7.70
C HIS A 15 3.23 8.93 8.73
N THR A 16 3.93 7.81 8.95
CA THR A 16 3.55 6.81 9.95
C THR A 16 3.52 7.39 11.37
N GLN A 17 4.47 8.27 11.72
CA GLN A 17 4.52 8.92 13.03
C GLN A 17 3.38 9.93 13.20
N GLU A 18 3.09 10.74 12.18
CA GLU A 18 2.04 11.75 12.19
C GLU A 18 0.65 11.13 12.41
N TYR A 19 0.38 10.03 11.72
CA TYR A 19 -0.92 9.35 11.79
C TYR A 19 -0.98 8.18 12.78
N ARG A 20 0.04 8.00 13.60
CA ARG A 20 0.18 6.84 14.49
C ARG A 20 -1.00 6.62 15.43
N GLN A 21 -1.66 7.68 15.86
CA GLN A 21 -2.83 7.60 16.75
C GLN A 21 -4.11 7.18 16.01
N SER A 22 -4.16 7.37 14.70
CA SER A 22 -5.33 7.10 13.86
C SER A 22 -5.23 5.77 13.12
N PHE A 23 -4.03 5.20 12.99
CA PHE A 23 -3.79 3.94 12.29
C PHE A 23 -3.92 2.73 13.21
N ALA A 24 -4.84 1.82 12.87
CA ALA A 24 -4.95 0.51 13.50
C ALA A 24 -4.05 -0.51 12.74
N LEU A 25 -2.80 -0.68 13.20
CA LEU A 25 -1.81 -1.58 12.58
C LEU A 25 -1.73 -2.91 13.32
N ASN A 26 -2.80 -3.68 13.36
CA ASN A 26 -2.87 -4.91 14.13
C ASN A 26 -1.82 -5.97 13.74
N ARG A 27 -1.47 -6.08 12.49
CA ARG A 27 -0.51 -7.09 12.01
C ARG A 27 0.94 -6.74 12.31
N ASN A 28 1.29 -5.46 12.23
CA ASN A 28 2.65 -5.00 12.48
C ASN A 28 2.97 -4.92 13.98
N ALA A 29 1.95 -4.99 14.84
CA ALA A 29 2.12 -5.05 16.27
C ALA A 29 2.36 -6.48 16.79
N ALA A 30 1.98 -7.50 16.04
CA ALA A 30 2.23 -8.90 16.41
C ALA A 30 3.72 -9.22 16.26
N GLY A 31 4.38 -9.52 17.37
CA GLY A 31 5.82 -9.79 17.41
C GLY A 31 6.72 -8.55 17.59
N PHE A 32 6.11 -7.41 17.94
CA PHE A 32 6.85 -6.17 18.20
C PHE A 32 7.75 -6.29 19.45
N SER A 33 9.04 -6.01 19.27
CA SER A 33 9.99 -5.83 20.37
C SER A 33 10.51 -4.39 20.40
N LYS A 34 10.92 -3.90 21.59
CA LYS A 34 11.48 -2.56 21.73
C LYS A 34 12.69 -2.31 20.83
N GLU A 35 13.49 -3.34 20.61
CA GLU A 35 14.70 -3.30 19.79
C GLU A 35 14.38 -3.16 18.29
N MET A 36 13.22 -3.66 17.88
CA MET A 36 12.75 -3.61 16.49
C MET A 36 11.96 -2.34 16.15
N LYS A 37 11.70 -1.48 17.14
CA LYS A 37 10.84 -0.29 16.98
C LYS A 37 11.23 0.59 15.80
N GLU A 38 12.51 0.76 15.57
CA GLU A 38 13.02 1.62 14.49
C GLU A 38 12.86 1.03 13.09
N PHE A 39 12.60 -0.29 13.01
CA PHE A 39 12.38 -1.00 11.75
C PHE A 39 10.90 -1.19 11.43
N VAL A 40 10.00 -0.94 12.39
CA VAL A 40 8.56 -1.13 12.20
C VAL A 40 7.90 0.18 11.82
N TYR A 41 7.60 0.32 10.55
CA TYR A 41 6.83 1.43 9.97
C TYR A 41 5.98 0.91 8.82
N THR A 42 4.92 1.62 8.51
CA THR A 42 4.06 1.27 7.38
C THR A 42 4.62 1.89 6.11
N LEU A 43 4.79 1.06 5.08
CA LEU A 43 5.10 1.55 3.75
C LEU A 43 3.90 2.34 3.22
N VAL A 44 4.11 3.59 2.88
CA VAL A 44 3.08 4.45 2.27
C VAL A 44 3.31 4.44 0.77
N CYS A 45 2.41 3.74 0.05
CA CYS A 45 2.48 3.63 -1.40
C CYS A 45 1.85 4.84 -2.06
N ASP A 46 2.50 5.37 -3.09
CA ASP A 46 2.03 6.44 -3.96
C ASP A 46 1.34 5.87 -5.21
N ARG A 47 1.98 4.90 -5.85
CA ARG A 47 1.49 4.25 -7.06
C ARG A 47 1.91 2.79 -7.14
N ALA A 48 1.24 2.04 -8.00
CA ALA A 48 1.56 0.65 -8.29
C ALA A 48 1.32 0.31 -9.76
N ASP A 49 2.15 -0.56 -10.33
CA ASP A 49 2.01 -1.02 -11.71
C ASP A 49 2.65 -2.42 -11.89
N GLY A 50 1.93 -3.33 -12.52
CA GLY A 50 2.38 -4.71 -12.67
C GLY A 50 2.76 -5.35 -11.32
N PRO A 51 3.97 -5.88 -11.17
CA PRO A 51 4.43 -6.48 -9.92
C PRO A 51 4.98 -5.46 -8.91
N ASN A 52 5.08 -4.19 -9.27
CA ASN A 52 5.81 -3.18 -8.52
C ASN A 52 4.90 -2.20 -7.80
N VAL A 53 5.31 -1.81 -6.60
CA VAL A 53 4.75 -0.70 -5.84
C VAL A 53 5.83 0.35 -5.58
N TYR A 54 5.42 1.60 -5.52
CA TYR A 54 6.31 2.75 -5.33
C TYR A 54 5.84 3.53 -4.11
N ASP A 55 6.76 3.83 -3.22
CA ASP A 55 6.44 4.61 -2.02
C ASP A 55 6.51 6.13 -2.27
N ILE A 56 6.10 6.90 -1.27
CA ILE A 56 6.15 8.36 -1.31
C ILE A 56 7.58 8.93 -1.26
N ASP A 57 8.57 8.10 -0.99
CA ASP A 57 9.99 8.43 -1.07
C ASP A 57 10.58 8.14 -2.46
N GLY A 58 9.79 7.57 -3.39
CA GLY A 58 10.19 7.21 -4.74
C GLY A 58 10.93 5.89 -4.85
N ASN A 59 10.94 5.09 -3.80
CA ASN A 59 11.55 3.75 -3.85
C ASN A 59 10.61 2.76 -4.54
N GLU A 60 11.21 1.85 -5.30
CA GLU A 60 10.53 0.75 -5.97
C GLU A 60 10.67 -0.55 -5.17
N TYR A 61 9.57 -1.27 -5.04
CA TYR A 61 9.49 -2.57 -4.38
C TYR A 61 8.71 -3.56 -5.23
N ILE A 62 9.07 -4.84 -5.13
CA ILE A 62 8.28 -5.93 -5.72
C ILE A 62 7.22 -6.34 -4.69
N ASP A 63 5.94 -6.28 -5.08
CA ASP A 63 4.84 -6.73 -4.24
C ASP A 63 4.66 -8.25 -4.38
N LEU A 64 5.12 -8.99 -3.39
CA LEU A 64 4.91 -10.44 -3.32
C LEU A 64 3.58 -10.81 -2.66
N THR A 65 2.95 -9.87 -1.97
CA THR A 65 1.70 -10.10 -1.25
C THR A 65 0.49 -10.04 -2.16
N MET A 66 0.52 -9.12 -3.14
CA MET A 66 -0.53 -8.93 -4.16
C MET A 66 -1.94 -8.90 -3.56
N GLY A 67 -2.10 -8.15 -2.45
CA GLY A 67 -3.37 -8.02 -1.75
C GLY A 67 -3.93 -9.35 -1.25
N PHE A 68 -3.06 -10.28 -0.80
CA PHE A 68 -3.40 -11.65 -0.43
C PHE A 68 -4.07 -12.45 -1.56
N GLY A 69 -3.64 -12.23 -2.79
CA GLY A 69 -4.14 -12.89 -3.98
C GLY A 69 -5.31 -12.19 -4.69
N SER A 70 -5.81 -11.09 -4.15
CA SER A 70 -6.88 -10.31 -4.80
C SER A 70 -6.39 -9.59 -6.07
N ILE A 71 -5.10 -9.28 -6.15
CA ILE A 71 -4.47 -8.62 -7.29
C ILE A 71 -3.83 -9.68 -8.21
N LEU A 72 -4.65 -10.54 -8.78
CA LEU A 72 -4.21 -11.71 -9.52
C LEU A 72 -3.40 -11.38 -10.79
N PHE A 73 -3.75 -10.30 -11.49
CA PHE A 73 -3.14 -9.92 -12.77
C PHE A 73 -2.09 -8.80 -12.65
N GLY A 74 -1.69 -8.47 -11.43
CA GLY A 74 -0.81 -7.34 -11.15
C GLY A 74 -1.57 -6.03 -10.94
N HIS A 75 -0.85 -5.06 -10.41
CA HIS A 75 -1.39 -3.73 -10.17
C HIS A 75 -1.70 -3.01 -11.49
N ASN A 76 -2.75 -2.20 -11.48
CA ASN A 76 -3.13 -1.36 -12.61
C ASN A 76 -3.37 -2.15 -13.93
N TYR A 77 -3.86 -3.38 -13.84
CA TYR A 77 -4.14 -4.22 -15.02
C TYR A 77 -5.15 -3.55 -15.94
N LEU A 78 -4.71 -3.21 -17.15
CA LEU A 78 -5.43 -2.33 -18.06
C LEU A 78 -6.87 -2.76 -18.38
N PRO A 79 -7.18 -4.05 -18.61
CA PRO A 79 -8.57 -4.46 -18.85
C PRO A 79 -9.51 -4.19 -17.68
N VAL A 80 -9.05 -4.44 -16.44
CA VAL A 80 -9.82 -4.15 -15.23
C VAL A 80 -9.99 -2.65 -15.02
N ARG A 81 -8.92 -1.89 -15.20
CA ARG A 81 -8.95 -0.43 -15.10
C ARG A 81 -9.96 0.17 -16.07
N LYS A 82 -9.96 -0.23 -17.34
CA LYS A 82 -10.92 0.24 -18.34
C LYS A 82 -12.36 -0.12 -17.97
N ALA A 83 -12.60 -1.32 -17.47
CA ALA A 83 -13.93 -1.73 -17.01
C ALA A 83 -14.42 -0.88 -15.84
N ILE A 84 -13.54 -0.54 -14.89
CA ILE A 84 -13.86 0.36 -13.77
C ILE A 84 -14.16 1.77 -14.27
N GLU A 85 -13.31 2.32 -15.14
CA GLU A 85 -13.50 3.65 -15.75
C GLU A 85 -14.85 3.72 -16.48
N GLU A 86 -15.21 2.70 -17.25
CA GLU A 86 -16.50 2.63 -17.90
C GLU A 86 -17.66 2.53 -16.91
N GLN A 87 -17.53 1.72 -15.85
CA GLN A 87 -18.57 1.58 -14.84
C GLN A 87 -18.81 2.89 -14.07
N LEU A 88 -17.74 3.65 -13.79
CA LEU A 88 -17.86 4.96 -13.11
C LEU A 88 -18.68 5.98 -13.90
N THR A 89 -18.70 5.88 -15.24
CA THR A 89 -19.56 6.74 -16.08
C THR A 89 -21.05 6.41 -15.95
N LYS A 90 -21.38 5.19 -15.53
CA LYS A 90 -22.77 4.69 -15.36
C LYS A 90 -23.21 4.85 -13.92
N ASN A 91 -22.56 4.15 -12.99
CA ASN A 91 -22.86 4.18 -11.56
C ASN A 91 -21.68 3.59 -10.77
N TRP A 92 -21.27 4.26 -9.70
CA TRP A 92 -20.23 3.79 -8.79
C TRP A 92 -20.78 3.10 -7.55
N SER A 93 -22.05 3.34 -7.23
CA SER A 93 -22.74 2.76 -6.08
C SER A 93 -23.72 1.68 -6.56
N VAL A 94 -23.25 0.45 -6.63
CA VAL A 94 -24.08 -0.69 -7.03
C VAL A 94 -24.54 -1.46 -5.80
N GLY A 95 -25.84 -1.59 -5.66
CA GLY A 95 -26.45 -2.48 -4.68
C GLY A 95 -26.38 -3.95 -5.16
N PRO A 96 -26.95 -4.87 -4.37
CA PRO A 96 -26.95 -6.30 -4.71
C PRO A 96 -27.75 -6.65 -5.98
N ILE A 97 -28.45 -5.68 -6.55
CA ILE A 97 -29.24 -5.82 -7.78
C ILE A 97 -28.65 -4.86 -8.81
N SER A 98 -27.56 -5.24 -9.42
CA SER A 98 -27.00 -4.55 -10.58
C SER A 98 -27.11 -5.42 -11.84
N HIS A 99 -27.48 -4.81 -12.94
CA HIS A 99 -27.46 -5.45 -14.26
C HIS A 99 -26.10 -5.24 -14.89
#